data_b20aefc4694b3b9fb0bb6d9533f47658
#
_entry.id   b20aefc4694b3b9fb0bb6d9533f47658
#
_cell.length_a   1.000
_cell.length_b   1.000
_cell.length_c   1.000
_cell.angle_alpha   90.00
_cell.angle_beta   90.00
_cell.angle_gamma   90.00
#
_symmetry.space_group_name_H-M   'P 1'
#
loop_
_entity.id
_entity.type
_entity.pdbx_description
1 polymer ?
#
loop_
_entity_poly.entity_id
_entity_poly.type
_entity_poly.pdbx_seq_one_letter_code
_entity_poly.pdbx_strand_id
1 'polypeptide(L)'
;MATTAAWRRNAGSLIEEHPLRFTTDIHFMLSRATQTPQMLARLDEAIDELKRSGEFRRIADSYALPVLINQTLDSDWFRVLAIVGTVAFALSGVVLAYQGNYTLFGALILATLPAVGGGVARDLILQREPLGIVRSPVALLTVFGTVLVGMAAIKTISHVRAGTVGKYLHARADLATKSIELFDAIGLAAFTVVGVVVVLDTGTHPLWLWGPIAAVITGSFGGLMRDLFRHDRTTANLRGELYPEIAGVWGLALAVFLGWEGDRLQPDEIKLGVVVVILGAFLTRLVAIARGAKGWRYV
;
A
#
# COMPACT_ATOMS: atom_id res chain seq x y z
N MET A 1 -24.17 6.56 13.44
CA MET A 1 -23.61 7.05 14.71
C MET A 1 -23.71 6.07 15.89
N ALA A 2 -24.69 5.18 15.96
CA ALA A 2 -24.80 4.19 17.04
C ALA A 2 -23.76 3.06 16.98
N THR A 3 -23.35 2.62 15.78
CA THR A 3 -22.33 1.58 15.54
C THR A 3 -20.96 1.97 16.03
N THR A 4 -20.52 3.21 15.82
CA THR A 4 -19.20 3.71 16.26
C THR A 4 -19.05 3.76 17.79
N ALA A 5 -20.13 3.97 18.54
CA ALA A 5 -20.11 3.99 19.99
C ALA A 5 -20.08 2.58 20.60
N ALA A 6 -20.69 1.59 19.94
CA ALA A 6 -20.65 0.17 20.36
C ALA A 6 -19.27 -0.45 20.16
N TRP A 7 -18.57 -0.14 19.08
CA TRP A 7 -17.20 -0.57 18.81
C TRP A 7 -16.20 -0.11 19.88
N ARG A 8 -16.34 1.10 20.38
CA ARG A 8 -15.47 1.64 21.44
C ARG A 8 -15.64 0.92 22.80
N ARG A 9 -16.67 0.10 22.98
CA ARG A 9 -16.95 -0.61 24.25
C ARG A 9 -16.73 -2.13 24.19
N ASN A 10 -16.00 -2.66 23.22
CA ASN A 10 -15.80 -4.10 23.04
C ASN A 10 -17.10 -4.93 22.87
N ALA A 11 -18.19 -4.32 22.46
CA ALA A 11 -19.47 -4.99 22.22
C ALA A 11 -19.63 -5.44 20.74
N GLY A 12 -18.59 -5.31 19.91
CA GLY A 12 -18.63 -5.64 18.48
C GLY A 12 -18.90 -7.12 18.17
N SER A 13 -18.62 -8.04 19.12
CA SER A 13 -18.91 -9.46 18.96
C SER A 13 -20.38 -9.85 19.19
N LEU A 14 -21.22 -8.91 19.63
CA LEU A 14 -22.64 -9.14 19.92
C LEU A 14 -23.56 -8.54 18.87
N ILE A 15 -23.02 -7.88 17.85
CA ILE A 15 -23.79 -7.24 16.77
C ILE A 15 -23.50 -7.98 15.48
N GLU A 16 -24.42 -8.83 15.04
CA GLU A 16 -24.43 -9.36 13.68
C GLU A 16 -24.81 -8.24 12.72
N GLU A 17 -23.87 -7.84 11.83
CA GLU A 17 -24.17 -6.89 10.75
C GLU A 17 -25.01 -7.60 9.68
N HIS A 18 -26.31 -7.47 9.80
CA HIS A 18 -27.20 -7.73 8.65
C HIS A 18 -27.14 -6.51 7.72
N PRO A 19 -26.97 -6.71 6.40
CA PRO A 19 -27.04 -5.63 5.42
C PRO A 19 -28.49 -5.14 5.29
N LEU A 20 -28.95 -4.36 6.25
CA LEU A 20 -30.20 -3.65 6.12
C LEU A 20 -29.99 -2.47 5.16
N ARG A 21 -30.42 -2.66 3.90
CA ARG A 21 -30.54 -1.55 2.95
C ARG A 21 -31.72 -0.69 3.36
N PHE A 22 -31.45 0.39 4.09
CA PHE A 22 -32.42 1.45 4.28
C PHE A 22 -32.28 2.47 3.15
N THR A 23 -33.27 2.60 2.31
CA THR A 23 -33.46 3.79 1.49
C THR A 23 -34.13 4.83 2.33
N THR A 24 -33.42 5.90 2.69
CA THR A 24 -33.96 7.04 3.42
C THR A 24 -33.95 8.24 2.51
N ASP A 25 -35.09 8.87 2.32
CA ASP A 25 -35.16 10.13 1.60
C ASP A 25 -34.47 11.23 2.42
N ILE A 26 -33.56 11.96 1.80
CA ILE A 26 -32.90 13.10 2.40
C ILE A 26 -33.72 14.33 2.08
N HIS A 27 -34.19 15.02 3.13
CA HIS A 27 -34.98 16.23 3.01
C HIS A 27 -34.20 17.45 3.52
N PHE A 28 -34.26 18.55 2.78
CA PHE A 28 -33.79 19.83 3.28
C PHE A 28 -34.86 20.44 4.21
N MET A 29 -34.44 20.75 5.44
CA MET A 29 -35.30 21.54 6.35
C MET A 29 -35.07 23.03 6.12
N LEU A 30 -36.11 23.70 5.71
CA LEU A 30 -36.08 25.13 5.46
C LEU A 30 -37.05 25.83 6.44
N SER A 31 -36.70 27.04 6.90
CA SER A 31 -37.55 27.82 7.85
C SER A 31 -38.78 28.36 7.15
N ARG A 32 -39.96 28.12 7.69
CA ARG A 32 -41.21 28.64 7.15
C ARG A 32 -41.31 30.17 7.19
N ALA A 33 -40.53 30.82 8.04
CA ALA A 33 -40.57 32.28 8.21
C ALA A 33 -39.84 33.04 7.08
N THR A 34 -38.95 32.38 6.34
CA THR A 34 -38.09 33.03 5.33
C THR A 34 -38.30 32.52 3.91
N GLN A 35 -39.27 31.61 3.69
CA GLN A 35 -39.52 31.00 2.40
C GLN A 35 -40.73 31.53 1.67
N THR A 36 -40.54 31.66 0.36
CA THR A 36 -41.66 31.87 -0.57
C THR A 36 -41.89 30.58 -1.38
N PRO A 37 -43.15 30.28 -1.80
CA PRO A 37 -43.43 29.13 -2.67
C PRO A 37 -42.61 29.13 -3.96
N GLN A 38 -42.23 30.31 -4.47
CA GLN A 38 -41.39 30.47 -5.65
C GLN A 38 -39.93 30.03 -5.41
N MET A 39 -39.40 30.22 -4.20
CA MET A 39 -38.08 29.81 -3.82
C MET A 39 -37.98 28.27 -3.70
N LEU A 40 -39.02 27.64 -3.16
CA LEU A 40 -39.13 26.17 -3.10
C LEU A 40 -39.14 25.54 -4.51
N ALA A 41 -40.00 26.09 -5.40
CA ALA A 41 -40.10 25.61 -6.77
C ALA A 41 -38.75 25.72 -7.52
N ARG A 42 -38.01 26.82 -7.34
CA ARG A 42 -36.67 26.99 -7.93
C ARG A 42 -35.66 26.03 -7.33
N LEU A 43 -35.72 25.69 -6.06
CA LEU A 43 -34.85 24.73 -5.41
C LEU A 43 -35.11 23.30 -5.92
N ASP A 44 -36.40 22.92 -6.03
CA ASP A 44 -36.81 21.63 -6.56
C ASP A 44 -36.35 21.46 -8.02
N GLU A 45 -36.54 22.50 -8.85
CA GLU A 45 -36.10 22.52 -10.24
C GLU A 45 -34.55 22.39 -10.37
N ALA A 46 -33.80 23.11 -9.53
CA ALA A 46 -32.35 23.01 -9.49
C ALA A 46 -31.86 21.63 -9.03
N ILE A 47 -32.51 21.00 -8.07
CA ILE A 47 -32.20 19.63 -7.62
C ILE A 47 -32.52 18.62 -8.73
N ASP A 48 -33.62 18.77 -9.43
CA ASP A 48 -33.99 17.91 -10.55
C ASP A 48 -33.05 18.06 -11.76
N GLU A 49 -32.55 19.27 -12.00
CA GLU A 49 -31.54 19.53 -13.01
C GLU A 49 -30.21 18.91 -12.64
N LEU A 50 -29.75 19.05 -11.39
CA LEU A 50 -28.54 18.37 -10.87
C LEU A 50 -28.64 16.85 -10.97
N LYS A 51 -29.82 16.26 -10.70
CA LYS A 51 -30.06 14.82 -10.86
C LYS A 51 -30.02 14.39 -12.33
N ARG A 52 -30.64 15.18 -13.23
CA ARG A 52 -30.70 14.89 -14.68
C ARG A 52 -29.37 15.09 -15.37
N SER A 53 -28.59 16.09 -15.00
CA SER A 53 -27.24 16.34 -15.55
C SER A 53 -26.20 15.31 -15.09
N GLY A 54 -26.51 14.48 -14.09
CA GLY A 54 -25.56 13.53 -13.48
C GLY A 54 -24.56 14.20 -12.53
N GLU A 55 -24.64 15.50 -12.35
CA GLU A 55 -23.72 16.26 -11.50
C GLU A 55 -23.93 15.95 -10.01
N PHE A 56 -25.17 15.69 -9.61
CA PHE A 56 -25.48 15.21 -8.26
C PHE A 56 -24.76 13.88 -7.97
N ARG A 57 -24.77 12.95 -8.92
CA ARG A 57 -24.07 11.67 -8.80
C ARG A 57 -22.55 11.91 -8.68
N ARG A 58 -21.98 12.77 -9.54
CA ARG A 58 -20.54 13.11 -9.49
C ARG A 58 -20.12 13.71 -8.15
N ILE A 59 -20.96 14.58 -7.56
CA ILE A 59 -20.72 15.16 -6.24
C ILE A 59 -20.83 14.08 -5.16
N ALA A 60 -21.90 13.27 -5.17
CA ALA A 60 -22.08 12.18 -4.21
C ALA A 60 -20.93 11.18 -4.24
N ASP A 61 -20.49 10.81 -5.44
CA ASP A 61 -19.40 9.87 -5.67
C ASP A 61 -18.06 10.41 -5.17
N SER A 62 -17.81 11.72 -5.32
CA SER A 62 -16.61 12.37 -4.77
C SER A 62 -16.51 12.31 -3.25
N TYR A 63 -17.64 12.14 -2.55
CA TYR A 63 -17.70 11.97 -1.10
C TYR A 63 -17.84 10.51 -0.65
N ALA A 64 -18.51 9.67 -1.45
CA ALA A 64 -18.72 8.26 -1.11
C ALA A 64 -17.43 7.45 -1.21
N LEU A 65 -16.66 7.65 -2.27
CA LEU A 65 -15.40 6.94 -2.49
C LEU A 65 -14.38 7.15 -1.35
N PRO A 66 -14.10 8.38 -0.89
CA PRO A 66 -13.23 8.60 0.27
C PRO A 66 -13.74 7.93 1.56
N VAL A 67 -15.05 7.87 1.78
CA VAL A 67 -15.63 7.20 2.97
C VAL A 67 -15.43 5.68 2.90
N LEU A 68 -15.68 5.06 1.75
CA LEU A 68 -15.43 3.64 1.52
C LEU A 68 -13.95 3.29 1.64
N ILE A 69 -13.08 4.17 1.17
CA ILE A 69 -11.63 4.00 1.27
C ILE A 69 -11.14 4.16 2.69
N ASN A 70 -11.64 5.14 3.44
CA ASN A 70 -11.31 5.27 4.86
C ASN A 70 -11.76 4.04 5.66
N GLN A 71 -12.92 3.47 5.38
CA GLN A 71 -13.31 2.18 5.93
C GLN A 71 -12.37 1.04 5.50
N THR A 72 -11.84 1.09 4.28
CA THR A 72 -10.87 0.12 3.77
C THR A 72 -9.50 0.29 4.42
N LEU A 73 -9.02 1.53 4.59
CA LEU A 73 -7.74 1.86 5.25
C LEU A 73 -7.75 1.52 6.74
N ASP A 74 -8.87 1.72 7.41
CA ASP A 74 -9.06 1.34 8.82
C ASP A 74 -9.36 -0.15 8.98
N SER A 75 -9.51 -0.90 7.90
CA SER A 75 -9.76 -2.33 7.94
C SER A 75 -8.53 -3.13 8.37
N ASP A 76 -8.75 -4.21 9.10
CA ASP A 76 -7.66 -5.06 9.59
C ASP A 76 -6.85 -5.69 8.46
N TRP A 77 -7.51 -6.06 7.34
CA TRP A 77 -6.81 -6.65 6.21
C TRP A 77 -5.80 -5.69 5.55
N PHE A 78 -6.12 -4.40 5.46
CA PHE A 78 -5.20 -3.39 4.89
C PHE A 78 -4.01 -3.16 5.83
N ARG A 79 -4.26 -3.12 7.15
CA ARG A 79 -3.18 -3.07 8.16
C ARG A 79 -2.27 -4.29 8.06
N VAL A 80 -2.84 -5.49 7.93
CA VAL A 80 -2.07 -6.73 7.73
C VAL A 80 -1.25 -6.66 6.45
N LEU A 81 -1.81 -6.19 5.34
CA LEU A 81 -1.08 -6.02 4.09
C LEU A 81 0.13 -5.09 4.24
N ALA A 82 -0.06 -3.94 4.90
CA ALA A 82 1.02 -2.99 5.15
C ALA A 82 2.11 -3.60 6.06
N ILE A 83 1.72 -4.36 7.09
CA ILE A 83 2.66 -5.07 7.98
C ILE A 83 3.43 -6.14 7.19
N VAL A 84 2.76 -6.95 6.38
CA VAL A 84 3.40 -7.99 5.55
C VAL A 84 4.44 -7.36 4.61
N GLY A 85 4.10 -6.27 3.92
CA GLY A 85 5.04 -5.53 3.08
C GLY A 85 6.23 -5.00 3.87
N THR A 86 5.98 -4.41 5.05
CA THR A 86 7.03 -3.89 5.95
C THR A 86 7.97 -5.00 6.43
N VAL A 87 7.42 -6.14 6.90
CA VAL A 87 8.20 -7.31 7.33
C VAL A 87 9.04 -7.86 6.17
N ALA A 88 8.46 -8.01 4.99
CA ALA A 88 9.15 -8.53 3.82
C ALA A 88 10.35 -7.64 3.46
N PHE A 89 10.16 -6.35 3.32
CA PHE A 89 11.26 -5.43 3.04
C PHE A 89 12.29 -5.34 4.17
N ALA A 90 11.86 -5.41 5.42
CA ALA A 90 12.79 -5.44 6.54
C ALA A 90 13.64 -6.72 6.54
N LEU A 91 13.05 -7.90 6.24
CA LEU A 91 13.78 -9.16 6.11
C LEU A 91 14.79 -9.13 4.97
N SER A 92 14.45 -8.54 3.82
CA SER A 92 15.39 -8.30 2.73
C SER A 92 16.62 -7.53 3.23
N GLY A 93 16.40 -6.44 3.97
CA GLY A 93 17.46 -5.64 4.60
C GLY A 93 18.30 -6.42 5.63
N VAL A 94 17.67 -7.27 6.44
CA VAL A 94 18.36 -8.12 7.44
C VAL A 94 19.25 -9.14 6.75
N VAL A 95 18.76 -9.83 5.71
CA VAL A 95 19.58 -10.80 4.95
C VAL A 95 20.78 -10.12 4.31
N LEU A 96 20.55 -8.91 3.76
CA LEU A 96 21.58 -8.10 3.15
C LEU A 96 22.64 -7.64 4.16
N ALA A 97 22.20 -7.20 5.35
CA ALA A 97 23.08 -6.82 6.44
C ALA A 97 23.96 -8.00 6.92
N TYR A 98 23.37 -9.18 6.99
CA TYR A 98 24.11 -10.40 7.32
C TYR A 98 25.17 -10.75 6.26
N GLN A 99 24.83 -10.68 4.97
CA GLN A 99 25.79 -10.91 3.89
C GLN A 99 26.98 -9.95 3.91
N GLY A 100 26.72 -8.68 4.25
CA GLY A 100 27.73 -7.63 4.30
C GLY A 100 28.44 -7.49 5.65
N ASN A 101 28.17 -8.38 6.62
CA ASN A 101 28.71 -8.29 7.99
C ASN A 101 28.49 -6.93 8.66
N TYR A 102 27.32 -6.33 8.43
CA TYR A 102 26.96 -5.04 9.05
C TYR A 102 26.63 -5.21 10.53
N THR A 103 26.85 -4.12 11.29
CA THR A 103 26.43 -4.05 12.70
C THR A 103 24.92 -4.05 12.84
N LEU A 104 24.40 -4.20 14.06
CA LEU A 104 22.97 -4.07 14.36
C LEU A 104 22.39 -2.73 13.85
N PHE A 105 23.13 -1.64 14.04
CA PHE A 105 22.73 -0.33 13.53
C PHE A 105 22.68 -0.29 12.00
N GLY A 106 23.67 -0.88 11.32
CA GLY A 106 23.68 -1.02 9.88
C GLY A 106 22.50 -1.87 9.37
N ALA A 107 22.16 -2.95 10.08
CA ALA A 107 21.02 -3.79 9.75
C ALA A 107 19.68 -3.01 9.93
N LEU A 108 19.55 -2.19 10.97
CA LEU A 108 18.40 -1.33 11.18
C LEU A 108 18.23 -0.33 10.03
N ILE A 109 19.30 0.31 9.58
CA ILE A 109 19.25 1.23 8.43
C ILE A 109 18.84 0.50 7.16
N LEU A 110 19.52 -0.62 6.83
CA LEU A 110 19.25 -1.39 5.62
C LEU A 110 17.84 -2.01 5.58
N ALA A 111 17.24 -2.27 6.74
CA ALA A 111 15.88 -2.75 6.86
C ALA A 111 14.85 -1.61 6.81
N THR A 112 15.14 -0.46 7.46
CA THR A 112 14.21 0.67 7.55
C THR A 112 14.05 1.37 6.20
N LEU A 113 15.14 1.54 5.44
CA LEU A 113 15.08 2.26 4.16
C LEU A 113 14.06 1.64 3.18
N PRO A 114 14.11 0.33 2.85
CA PRO A 114 13.12 -0.25 1.95
C PRO A 114 11.71 -0.34 2.56
N ALA A 115 11.62 -0.59 3.87
CA ALA A 115 10.34 -0.80 4.54
C ALA A 115 9.53 0.48 4.75
N VAL A 116 10.18 1.63 4.86
CA VAL A 116 9.54 2.91 5.25
C VAL A 116 9.88 4.05 4.30
N GLY A 117 11.08 4.04 3.69
CA GLY A 117 11.59 5.16 2.89
C GLY A 117 10.70 5.52 1.71
N GLY A 118 10.15 4.53 0.99
CA GLY A 118 9.22 4.77 -0.11
C GLY A 118 7.90 5.43 0.35
N GLY A 119 7.37 5.00 1.50
CA GLY A 119 6.19 5.61 2.11
C GLY A 119 6.42 7.07 2.53
N VAL A 120 7.57 7.37 3.13
CA VAL A 120 7.95 8.74 3.50
C VAL A 120 8.09 9.62 2.26
N ALA A 121 8.78 9.15 1.23
CA ALA A 121 8.93 9.91 -0.02
C ALA A 121 7.58 10.19 -0.69
N ARG A 122 6.69 9.19 -0.74
CA ARG A 122 5.32 9.38 -1.23
C ARG A 122 4.56 10.42 -0.42
N ASP A 123 4.56 10.31 0.91
CA ASP A 123 3.82 11.21 1.79
C ASP A 123 4.31 12.66 1.64
N LEU A 124 5.62 12.88 1.46
CA LEU A 124 6.19 14.19 1.18
C LEU A 124 5.71 14.75 -0.17
N ILE A 125 5.69 13.93 -1.22
CA ILE A 125 5.24 14.36 -2.56
C ILE A 125 3.75 14.67 -2.57
N LEU A 126 2.94 13.86 -1.86
CA LEU A 126 1.50 14.07 -1.75
C LEU A 126 1.12 15.11 -0.68
N GLN A 127 2.09 15.73 -0.02
CA GLN A 127 1.89 16.71 1.07
C GLN A 127 0.98 16.18 2.18
N ARG A 128 1.11 14.88 2.48
CA ARG A 128 0.31 14.21 3.51
C ARG A 128 0.84 14.53 4.90
N GLU A 129 0.07 15.25 5.69
CA GLU A 129 0.41 15.62 7.05
C GLU A 129 -0.61 15.06 8.08
N PRO A 130 -0.12 14.49 9.21
CA PRO A 130 1.26 14.10 9.45
C PRO A 130 1.70 12.91 8.58
N LEU A 131 3.00 12.79 8.31
CA LEU A 131 3.56 11.63 7.60
C LEU A 131 3.10 10.32 8.26
N GLY A 132 2.82 9.29 7.45
CA GLY A 132 2.32 8.02 7.96
C GLY A 132 3.21 7.38 9.03
N ILE A 133 4.53 7.52 8.91
CA ILE A 133 5.51 7.06 9.92
C ILE A 133 5.39 7.80 11.26
N VAL A 134 5.00 9.07 11.24
CA VAL A 134 4.79 9.88 12.44
C VAL A 134 3.40 9.62 13.03
N ARG A 135 2.40 9.39 12.17
CA ARG A 135 1.02 9.11 12.58
C ARG A 135 0.88 7.81 13.36
N SER A 136 1.69 6.79 13.01
CA SER A 136 1.62 5.47 13.67
C SER A 136 3.03 4.89 13.86
N PRO A 137 3.41 4.47 15.08
CA PRO A 137 4.69 3.83 15.36
C PRO A 137 4.76 2.38 14.84
N VAL A 138 3.64 1.81 14.36
CA VAL A 138 3.53 0.38 13.99
C VAL A 138 4.59 -0.02 12.96
N ALA A 139 4.82 0.79 11.92
CA ALA A 139 5.81 0.46 10.91
C ALA A 139 7.23 0.38 11.50
N LEU A 140 7.63 1.35 12.31
CA LEU A 140 8.95 1.36 12.97
C LEU A 140 9.10 0.18 13.94
N LEU A 141 8.10 -0.07 14.78
CA LEU A 141 8.11 -1.21 15.72
C LEU A 141 8.18 -2.53 14.97
N THR A 142 7.48 -2.66 13.84
CA THR A 142 7.56 -3.84 12.97
C THR A 142 8.97 -4.03 12.41
N VAL A 143 9.61 -2.96 11.92
CA VAL A 143 11.01 -3.04 11.44
C VAL A 143 11.95 -3.44 12.57
N PHE A 144 11.88 -2.78 13.73
CA PHE A 144 12.72 -3.11 14.88
C PHE A 144 12.55 -4.57 15.31
N GLY A 145 11.30 -5.03 15.48
CA GLY A 145 11.00 -6.43 15.83
C GLY A 145 11.54 -7.40 14.79
N THR A 146 11.35 -7.11 13.49
CA THR A 146 11.84 -7.96 12.39
C THR A 146 13.36 -8.04 12.39
N VAL A 147 14.06 -6.93 12.61
CA VAL A 147 15.53 -6.91 12.66
C VAL A 147 16.04 -7.74 13.84
N LEU A 148 15.50 -7.55 15.03
CA LEU A 148 15.92 -8.28 16.22
C LEU A 148 15.68 -9.79 16.06
N VAL A 149 14.47 -10.18 15.67
CA VAL A 149 14.10 -11.59 15.47
C VAL A 149 14.88 -12.20 14.31
N GLY A 150 14.99 -11.49 13.18
CA GLY A 150 15.69 -11.97 11.99
C GLY A 150 17.19 -12.19 12.23
N MET A 151 17.86 -11.26 12.90
CA MET A 151 19.27 -11.42 13.26
C MET A 151 19.50 -12.54 14.28
N ALA A 152 18.64 -12.66 15.29
CA ALA A 152 18.70 -13.76 16.25
C ALA A 152 18.51 -15.11 15.56
N ALA A 153 17.54 -15.23 14.67
CA ALA A 153 17.28 -16.44 13.90
C ALA A 153 18.48 -16.84 13.02
N ILE A 154 19.03 -15.88 12.28
CA ILE A 154 20.21 -16.12 11.43
C ILE A 154 21.42 -16.57 12.28
N LYS A 155 21.66 -15.91 13.41
CA LYS A 155 22.75 -16.28 14.33
C LYS A 155 22.57 -17.70 14.87
N THR A 156 21.38 -18.06 15.30
CA THR A 156 21.06 -19.41 15.81
C THR A 156 21.28 -20.47 14.72
N ILE A 157 20.75 -20.25 13.52
CA ILE A 157 20.91 -21.17 12.38
C ILE A 157 22.39 -21.32 12.00
N SER A 158 23.17 -20.23 12.05
CA SER A 158 24.58 -20.27 11.73
C SER A 158 25.41 -21.07 12.74
N HIS A 159 25.06 -21.01 14.02
CA HIS A 159 25.73 -21.78 15.09
C HIS A 159 25.44 -23.29 14.98
N VAL A 160 24.19 -23.67 14.74
CA VAL A 160 23.78 -25.07 14.61
C VAL A 160 24.45 -25.78 13.41
N ARG A 161 24.80 -25.03 12.35
CA ARG A 161 25.35 -25.57 11.11
C ARG A 161 26.88 -25.44 10.96
N ALA A 162 27.61 -24.98 11.96
CA ALA A 162 29.04 -24.72 11.90
C ALA A 162 29.93 -25.96 11.64
N GLY A 163 29.37 -27.20 11.67
CA GLY A 163 30.09 -28.43 11.52
C GLY A 163 30.44 -28.90 10.09
N THR A 164 29.96 -28.23 9.00
CA THR A 164 30.14 -28.74 7.63
C THR A 164 30.40 -27.59 6.63
N VAL A 165 31.50 -26.88 6.80
CA VAL A 165 31.68 -25.50 6.30
C VAL A 165 32.07 -25.34 4.82
N GLY A 166 32.62 -26.31 4.15
CA GLY A 166 33.30 -26.07 2.84
C GLY A 166 32.40 -26.08 1.60
N LYS A 167 31.42 -26.97 1.51
CA LYS A 167 30.56 -27.17 0.30
C LYS A 167 29.34 -26.23 0.22
N TYR A 168 29.01 -25.55 1.32
CA TYR A 168 27.77 -24.78 1.44
C TYR A 168 27.91 -23.26 1.27
N LEU A 169 29.09 -22.72 1.12
CA LEU A 169 29.32 -21.27 1.01
C LEU A 169 28.68 -20.67 -0.27
N HIS A 170 28.88 -21.34 -1.42
CA HIS A 170 28.27 -20.88 -2.69
C HIS A 170 26.75 -21.06 -2.71
N ALA A 171 26.28 -22.21 -2.20
CA ALA A 171 24.83 -22.45 -2.07
C ALA A 171 24.13 -21.48 -1.09
N ARG A 172 24.85 -21.01 -0.06
CA ARG A 172 24.34 -20.00 0.88
C ARG A 172 24.22 -18.60 0.26
N ALA A 173 25.19 -18.19 -0.55
CA ALA A 173 25.13 -16.90 -1.22
C ALA A 173 23.97 -16.83 -2.22
N ASP A 174 23.77 -17.88 -3.00
CA ASP A 174 22.66 -17.99 -3.95
C ASP A 174 21.29 -18.02 -3.23
N LEU A 175 21.17 -18.81 -2.16
CA LEU A 175 19.94 -18.86 -1.36
C LEU A 175 19.63 -17.52 -0.70
N ALA A 176 20.63 -16.82 -0.20
CA ALA A 176 20.43 -15.51 0.41
C ALA A 176 20.01 -14.46 -0.64
N THR A 177 20.60 -14.47 -1.83
CA THR A 177 20.19 -13.60 -2.94
C THR A 177 18.76 -13.87 -3.35
N LYS A 178 18.38 -15.13 -3.55
CA LYS A 178 16.99 -15.52 -3.86
C LYS A 178 16.00 -15.13 -2.75
N SER A 179 16.44 -15.18 -1.49
CA SER A 179 15.61 -14.74 -0.37
C SER A 179 15.36 -13.23 -0.40
N ILE A 180 16.38 -12.42 -0.72
CA ILE A 180 16.24 -10.97 -0.89
C ILE A 180 15.26 -10.67 -2.02
N GLU A 181 15.44 -11.31 -3.19
CA GLU A 181 14.55 -11.13 -4.34
C GLU A 181 13.09 -11.49 -4.03
N LEU A 182 12.89 -12.59 -3.28
CA LEU A 182 11.54 -13.02 -2.86
C LEU A 182 10.91 -12.03 -1.89
N PHE A 183 11.64 -11.59 -0.86
CA PHE A 183 11.14 -10.62 0.09
C PHE A 183 10.87 -9.27 -0.56
N ASP A 184 11.74 -8.82 -1.45
CA ASP A 184 11.53 -7.59 -2.22
C ASP A 184 10.29 -7.72 -3.15
N ALA A 185 10.04 -8.88 -3.75
CA ALA A 185 8.85 -9.11 -4.57
C ALA A 185 7.55 -9.05 -3.75
N ILE A 186 7.53 -9.60 -2.53
CA ILE A 186 6.38 -9.51 -1.60
C ILE A 186 6.16 -8.06 -1.20
N GLY A 187 7.23 -7.36 -0.79
CA GLY A 187 7.16 -5.96 -0.40
C GLY A 187 6.66 -5.05 -1.53
N LEU A 188 7.18 -5.26 -2.75
CA LEU A 188 6.75 -4.53 -3.94
C LEU A 188 5.26 -4.70 -4.19
N ALA A 189 4.76 -5.95 -4.20
CA ALA A 189 3.36 -6.24 -4.46
C ALA A 189 2.42 -5.59 -3.42
N ALA A 190 2.76 -5.70 -2.13
CA ALA A 190 1.99 -5.08 -1.06
C ALA A 190 2.00 -3.54 -1.17
N PHE A 191 3.16 -2.94 -1.38
CA PHE A 191 3.31 -1.49 -1.40
C PHE A 191 2.86 -0.84 -2.72
N THR A 192 2.73 -1.60 -3.79
CA THR A 192 2.02 -1.16 -5.00
C THR A 192 0.57 -0.79 -4.66
N VAL A 193 -0.13 -1.65 -3.95
CA VAL A 193 -1.50 -1.38 -3.51
C VAL A 193 -1.56 -0.24 -2.49
N VAL A 194 -0.70 -0.28 -1.47
CA VAL A 194 -0.64 0.78 -0.44
C VAL A 194 -0.40 2.15 -1.07
N GLY A 195 0.45 2.23 -2.11
CA GLY A 195 0.71 3.47 -2.84
C GLY A 195 -0.54 4.07 -3.47
N VAL A 196 -1.29 3.26 -4.22
CA VAL A 196 -2.53 3.70 -4.89
C VAL A 196 -3.60 4.11 -3.87
N VAL A 197 -3.79 3.30 -2.84
CA VAL A 197 -4.83 3.55 -1.82
C VAL A 197 -4.56 4.84 -1.04
N VAL A 198 -3.30 5.17 -0.77
CA VAL A 198 -2.97 6.44 -0.10
C VAL A 198 -3.26 7.66 -1.00
N VAL A 199 -3.11 7.57 -2.32
CA VAL A 199 -3.53 8.65 -3.24
C VAL A 199 -5.02 8.94 -3.12
N LEU A 200 -5.83 7.89 -2.97
CA LEU A 200 -7.26 8.04 -2.74
C LEU A 200 -7.55 8.69 -1.38
N ASP A 201 -6.85 8.28 -0.31
CA ASP A 201 -6.99 8.85 1.04
C ASP A 201 -6.66 10.36 1.07
N THR A 202 -5.67 10.78 0.27
CA THR A 202 -5.29 12.19 0.17
C THR A 202 -6.18 13.02 -0.77
N GLY A 203 -7.11 12.37 -1.49
CA GLY A 203 -7.97 13.04 -2.47
C GLY A 203 -7.20 13.62 -3.67
N THR A 204 -6.02 13.09 -3.95
CA THR A 204 -5.17 13.61 -5.05
C THR A 204 -5.67 13.11 -6.40
N HIS A 205 -5.98 14.02 -7.30
CA HIS A 205 -6.52 13.74 -8.64
C HIS A 205 -5.58 14.21 -9.76
N PRO A 206 -5.61 13.56 -10.94
CA PRO A 206 -6.38 12.35 -11.29
C PRO A 206 -5.71 11.05 -10.79
N LEU A 207 -6.52 10.08 -10.35
CA LEU A 207 -6.02 8.82 -9.77
C LEU A 207 -5.19 7.99 -10.75
N TRP A 208 -5.59 7.93 -12.03
CA TRP A 208 -4.87 7.18 -13.06
C TRP A 208 -3.43 7.66 -13.29
N LEU A 209 -3.12 8.90 -12.92
CA LEU A 209 -1.78 9.48 -12.99
C LEU A 209 -1.02 9.30 -11.67
N TRP A 210 -1.61 9.76 -10.57
CA TRP A 210 -0.94 9.76 -9.26
C TRP A 210 -0.88 8.39 -8.62
N GLY A 211 -1.85 7.52 -8.89
CA GLY A 211 -1.87 6.14 -8.39
C GLY A 211 -0.63 5.34 -8.77
N PRO A 212 -0.31 5.17 -10.07
CA PRO A 212 0.90 4.45 -10.49
C PRO A 212 2.20 5.14 -10.03
N ILE A 213 2.26 6.48 -10.02
CA ILE A 213 3.42 7.21 -9.50
C ILE A 213 3.65 6.89 -8.02
N ALA A 214 2.60 6.95 -7.21
CA ALA A 214 2.68 6.63 -5.80
C ALA A 214 2.98 5.14 -5.54
N ALA A 215 2.47 4.24 -6.38
CA ALA A 215 2.80 2.82 -6.34
C ALA A 215 4.30 2.59 -6.59
N VAL A 216 4.86 3.20 -7.63
CA VAL A 216 6.30 3.12 -7.94
C VAL A 216 7.13 3.67 -6.79
N ILE A 217 6.81 4.87 -6.29
CA ILE A 217 7.56 5.49 -5.20
C ILE A 217 7.48 4.64 -3.92
N THR A 218 6.28 4.20 -3.54
CA THR A 218 6.10 3.42 -2.31
C THR A 218 6.79 2.07 -2.40
N GLY A 219 6.66 1.37 -3.54
CA GLY A 219 7.17 0.02 -3.71
C GLY A 219 8.66 -0.07 -4.05
N SER A 220 9.25 0.93 -4.72
CA SER A 220 10.62 0.80 -5.24
C SER A 220 11.63 1.80 -4.68
N PHE A 221 11.21 3.01 -4.30
CA PHE A 221 12.14 4.06 -3.89
C PHE A 221 12.92 3.71 -2.62
N GLY A 222 12.28 3.04 -1.65
CA GLY A 222 12.96 2.60 -0.43
C GLY A 222 14.09 1.59 -0.70
N GLY A 223 13.87 0.64 -1.60
CA GLY A 223 14.88 -0.30 -2.08
C GLY A 223 16.04 0.41 -2.81
N LEU A 224 15.70 1.40 -3.65
CA LEU A 224 16.70 2.23 -4.32
C LEU A 224 17.58 2.99 -3.32
N MET A 225 16.98 3.59 -2.28
CA MET A 225 17.71 4.26 -1.21
C MET A 225 18.66 3.28 -0.50
N ARG A 226 18.17 2.09 -0.12
CA ARG A 226 19.00 1.05 0.48
C ARG A 226 20.24 0.71 -0.38
N ASP A 227 20.04 0.54 -1.67
CA ASP A 227 21.10 0.15 -2.60
C ASP A 227 22.12 1.28 -2.79
N LEU A 228 21.69 2.54 -2.79
CA LEU A 228 22.56 3.72 -2.81
C LEU A 228 23.42 3.81 -1.53
N PHE A 229 22.84 3.54 -0.35
CA PHE A 229 23.60 3.55 0.92
C PHE A 229 24.62 2.43 1.01
N ARG A 230 24.41 1.30 0.31
CA ARG A 230 25.40 0.24 0.25
C ARG A 230 26.61 0.57 -0.62
N HIS A 231 26.58 1.67 -1.37
CA HIS A 231 27.61 2.02 -2.33
C HIS A 231 27.87 0.89 -3.36
N ASP A 232 26.84 0.11 -3.64
CA ASP A 232 26.89 -0.97 -4.61
C ASP A 232 26.88 -0.38 -6.03
N ARG A 233 27.94 -0.62 -6.78
CA ARG A 233 28.07 -0.12 -8.17
C ARG A 233 27.02 -0.72 -9.12
N THR A 234 26.32 -1.75 -8.68
CA THR A 234 25.20 -2.38 -9.37
C THR A 234 23.89 -2.04 -8.67
N THR A 235 23.41 -0.81 -8.82
CA THR A 235 22.02 -0.50 -8.50
C THR A 235 21.11 -1.28 -9.46
N ALA A 236 20.73 -2.49 -9.06
CA ALA A 236 19.95 -3.43 -9.88
C ALA A 236 18.65 -2.75 -10.38
N ASN A 237 18.03 -1.96 -9.52
CA ASN A 237 16.78 -1.24 -9.83
C ASN A 237 16.92 -0.16 -10.92
N LEU A 238 18.12 0.42 -11.11
CA LEU A 238 18.34 1.45 -12.15
C LEU A 238 19.02 0.90 -13.41
N ARG A 239 19.64 -0.28 -13.35
CA ARG A 239 20.45 -0.81 -14.44
C ARG A 239 19.94 -2.08 -15.09
N GLY A 240 18.76 -2.54 -14.71
CA GLY A 240 18.29 -3.65 -15.49
C GLY A 240 17.14 -4.49 -15.02
N GLU A 241 16.67 -4.41 -13.81
CA GLU A 241 15.55 -5.24 -13.39
C GLU A 241 14.21 -4.52 -13.60
N LEU A 242 13.22 -5.26 -14.12
CA LEU A 242 11.82 -4.80 -14.17
C LEU A 242 11.25 -4.77 -12.76
N TYR A 243 11.50 -3.70 -12.01
CA TYR A 243 11.06 -3.55 -10.63
C TYR A 243 10.09 -2.37 -10.46
N PRO A 244 10.47 -1.13 -10.77
CA PRO A 244 9.55 0.00 -10.75
C PRO A 244 8.44 -0.12 -11.79
N GLU A 245 8.75 -0.68 -12.97
CA GLU A 245 7.80 -0.84 -14.07
C GLU A 245 6.63 -1.75 -13.67
N ILE A 246 6.92 -2.84 -12.95
CA ILE A 246 5.89 -3.75 -12.45
C ILE A 246 4.96 -3.02 -11.47
N ALA A 247 5.50 -2.25 -10.53
CA ALA A 247 4.70 -1.43 -9.63
C ALA A 247 3.86 -0.40 -10.38
N GLY A 248 4.44 0.23 -11.41
CA GLY A 248 3.73 1.20 -12.25
C GLY A 248 2.57 0.59 -13.03
N VAL A 249 2.79 -0.54 -13.69
CA VAL A 249 1.75 -1.23 -14.47
C VAL A 249 0.60 -1.73 -13.59
N TRP A 250 0.91 -2.44 -12.50
CA TRP A 250 -0.12 -2.94 -11.60
C TRP A 250 -0.77 -1.84 -10.75
N GLY A 251 -0.02 -0.78 -10.44
CA GLY A 251 -0.56 0.42 -9.82
C GLY A 251 -1.54 1.15 -10.75
N LEU A 252 -1.23 1.24 -12.05
CA LEU A 252 -2.14 1.78 -13.07
C LEU A 252 -3.39 0.93 -13.21
N ALA A 253 -3.24 -0.40 -13.27
CA ALA A 253 -4.37 -1.31 -13.35
C ALA A 253 -5.34 -1.12 -12.16
N LEU A 254 -4.81 -1.03 -10.93
CA LEU A 254 -5.62 -0.76 -9.74
C LEU A 254 -6.25 0.64 -9.78
N ALA A 255 -5.49 1.67 -10.17
CA ALA A 255 -5.98 3.03 -10.25
C ALA A 255 -7.12 3.20 -11.27
N VAL A 256 -6.99 2.55 -12.43
CA VAL A 256 -8.04 2.53 -13.47
C VAL A 256 -9.27 1.75 -12.98
N PHE A 257 -9.07 0.58 -12.37
CA PHE A 257 -10.17 -0.22 -11.82
C PHE A 257 -10.97 0.57 -10.78
N LEU A 258 -10.29 1.19 -9.81
CA LEU A 258 -10.95 1.97 -8.77
C LEU A 258 -11.53 3.30 -9.28
N GLY A 259 -10.93 3.90 -10.32
CA GLY A 259 -11.40 5.15 -10.89
C GLY A 259 -12.55 4.99 -11.88
N TRP A 260 -12.66 3.83 -12.56
CA TRP A 260 -13.71 3.59 -13.55
C TRP A 260 -15.01 3.09 -12.92
N GLU A 261 -14.87 2.18 -11.96
CA GLU A 261 -16.02 1.47 -11.37
C GLU A 261 -16.27 1.87 -9.91
N GLY A 262 -15.48 2.81 -9.36
CA GLY A 262 -15.47 3.13 -7.93
C GLY A 262 -16.83 3.44 -7.31
N ASP A 263 -17.75 3.97 -8.13
CA ASP A 263 -19.10 4.35 -7.72
C ASP A 263 -20.06 3.16 -7.61
N ARG A 264 -19.68 2.00 -8.17
CA ARG A 264 -20.53 0.79 -8.25
C ARG A 264 -19.96 -0.38 -7.48
N LEU A 265 -18.67 -0.30 -7.08
CA LEU A 265 -17.97 -1.41 -6.45
C LEU A 265 -18.50 -1.71 -5.05
N GLN A 266 -18.77 -2.98 -4.82
CA GLN A 266 -19.00 -3.50 -3.48
C GLN A 266 -17.66 -3.70 -2.76
N PRO A 267 -17.61 -3.67 -1.41
CA PRO A 267 -16.38 -3.87 -0.65
C PRO A 267 -15.64 -5.17 -1.01
N ASP A 268 -16.36 -6.22 -1.36
CA ASP A 268 -15.76 -7.51 -1.73
C ASP A 268 -15.14 -7.49 -3.14
N GLU A 269 -15.67 -6.70 -4.07
CA GLU A 269 -15.09 -6.49 -5.39
C GLU A 269 -13.79 -5.68 -5.30
N ILE A 270 -13.74 -4.69 -4.42
CA ILE A 270 -12.51 -3.94 -4.12
C ILE A 270 -11.45 -4.88 -3.54
N LYS A 271 -11.80 -5.73 -2.59
CA LYS A 271 -10.89 -6.74 -2.03
C LYS A 271 -10.38 -7.69 -3.11
N LEU A 272 -11.27 -8.17 -3.98
CA LEU A 272 -10.89 -9.06 -5.08
C LEU A 272 -9.92 -8.36 -6.04
N GLY A 273 -10.20 -7.13 -6.44
CA GLY A 273 -9.31 -6.33 -7.30
C GLY A 273 -7.92 -6.13 -6.67
N VAL A 274 -7.89 -5.84 -5.38
CA VAL A 274 -6.64 -5.74 -4.62
C VAL A 274 -5.86 -7.06 -4.60
N VAL A 275 -6.53 -8.19 -4.34
CA VAL A 275 -5.90 -9.52 -4.35
C VAL A 275 -5.34 -9.85 -5.74
N VAL A 276 -6.08 -9.56 -6.80
CA VAL A 276 -5.62 -9.75 -8.18
C VAL A 276 -4.37 -8.92 -8.47
N VAL A 277 -4.33 -7.67 -8.03
CA VAL A 277 -3.17 -6.79 -8.22
C VAL A 277 -1.95 -7.28 -7.42
N ILE A 278 -2.15 -7.69 -6.16
CA ILE A 278 -1.07 -8.25 -5.33
C ILE A 278 -0.48 -9.50 -5.98
N LEU A 279 -1.33 -10.46 -6.34
CA LEU A 279 -0.89 -11.71 -6.97
C LEU A 279 -0.25 -11.46 -8.34
N GLY A 280 -0.83 -10.57 -9.13
CA GLY A 280 -0.31 -10.19 -10.43
C GLY A 280 1.07 -9.52 -10.34
N ALA A 281 1.25 -8.53 -9.47
CA ALA A 281 2.52 -7.87 -9.24
C ALA A 281 3.58 -8.86 -8.71
N PHE A 282 3.22 -9.69 -7.76
CA PHE A 282 4.11 -10.71 -7.20
C PHE A 282 4.54 -11.74 -8.26
N LEU A 283 3.59 -12.35 -8.98
CA LEU A 283 3.89 -13.37 -9.99
C LEU A 283 4.68 -12.79 -11.16
N THR A 284 4.32 -11.60 -11.66
CA THR A 284 5.09 -10.95 -12.72
C THR A 284 6.52 -10.64 -12.28
N ARG A 285 6.74 -10.26 -11.01
CA ARG A 285 8.08 -10.06 -10.45
C ARG A 285 8.85 -11.37 -10.39
N LEU A 286 8.26 -12.46 -9.92
CA LEU A 286 8.92 -13.77 -9.89
C LEU A 286 9.29 -14.26 -11.30
N VAL A 287 8.41 -14.08 -12.27
CA VAL A 287 8.67 -14.42 -13.68
C VAL A 287 9.80 -13.56 -14.24
N ALA A 288 9.83 -12.26 -13.94
CA ALA A 288 10.90 -11.37 -14.37
C ALA A 288 12.26 -11.81 -13.81
N ILE A 289 12.31 -12.15 -12.51
CA ILE A 289 13.51 -12.70 -11.85
C ILE A 289 13.93 -14.03 -12.52
N ALA A 290 13.03 -14.98 -12.67
CA ALA A 290 13.31 -16.29 -13.22
C ALA A 290 13.81 -16.25 -14.68
N ARG A 291 13.35 -15.27 -15.46
CA ARG A 291 13.76 -15.07 -16.86
C ARG A 291 14.96 -14.14 -17.02
N GLY A 292 15.44 -13.53 -15.92
CA GLY A 292 16.46 -12.47 -15.99
C GLY A 292 16.01 -11.30 -16.86
N ALA A 293 14.70 -11.00 -16.85
CA ALA A 293 14.12 -9.95 -17.68
C ALA A 293 14.64 -8.56 -17.24
N LYS A 294 15.18 -7.83 -18.20
CA LYS A 294 15.76 -6.51 -17.98
C LYS A 294 14.82 -5.44 -18.51
N GLY A 295 14.76 -4.32 -17.82
CA GLY A 295 14.06 -3.12 -18.27
C GLY A 295 14.63 -2.61 -19.61
N TRP A 296 13.86 -1.80 -20.30
CA TRP A 296 14.29 -1.24 -21.58
C TRP A 296 15.54 -0.37 -21.41
N ARG A 297 16.58 -0.67 -22.16
CA ARG A 297 17.81 0.13 -22.16
C ARG A 297 17.80 1.05 -23.39
N TYR A 298 18.05 2.30 -23.13
CA TYR A 298 18.33 3.28 -24.20
C TYR A 298 19.81 3.13 -24.61
N VAL A 299 20.19 2.08 -25.23
CA VAL A 299 21.41 1.93 -26.08
C VAL A 299 21.59 0.49 -26.45
#